data_d6d7477ba1a1552b9dede5083efa325a
#
_entry.id   d6d7477ba1a1552b9dede5083efa325a
#
_cell.length_a   1.000
_cell.length_b   1.000
_cell.length_c   1.000
_cell.angle_alpha   90.00
_cell.angle_beta   90.00
_cell.angle_gamma   90.00
#
_symmetry.space_group_name_H-M   'P 1'
#
loop_
_entity.id
_entity.type
_entity.pdbx_description
1 polymer ?
#
loop_
_entity_poly.entity_id
_entity_poly.type
_entity_poly.pdbx_seq_one_letter_code
_entity_poly.pdbx_strand_id
1 'polypeptide(L)'
;MKLATTTADFSGQAGTLADKVKLFHFRRSSTINVYNLDGYFDYYYGYMLPGTGYVRKFHVEAYSGGLMLVLPTEDNPDVVEEFRDSRHLFETLKLSQDWGDLVDIANVGDLNERICQGSINDMILVQEALQERRIGEIAGMI
;
A
#
# COMPACT_ATOMS: atom_id res chain seq x y z
N MET A 1 10.44 -14.71 14.40
CA MET A 1 9.87 -13.34 14.39
C MET A 1 9.60 -12.95 15.84
N LYS A 2 10.13 -11.85 16.31
CA LYS A 2 9.85 -11.35 17.67
C LYS A 2 8.91 -10.15 17.55
N LEU A 3 7.79 -10.20 18.26
CA LEU A 3 6.92 -9.04 18.45
C LEU A 3 7.64 -8.13 19.45
N ALA A 4 8.03 -6.95 19.04
CA ALA A 4 8.51 -5.91 19.93
C ALA A 4 7.50 -4.78 19.96
N THR A 5 6.85 -4.60 21.10
CA THR A 5 6.12 -3.35 21.35
C THR A 5 7.18 -2.32 21.72
N THR A 6 7.56 -1.48 20.81
CA THR A 6 8.58 -0.46 21.04
C THR A 6 7.99 0.90 20.74
N THR A 7 8.35 1.89 21.56
CA THR A 7 8.36 3.28 21.13
C THR A 7 9.43 3.33 20.04
N ALA A 8 9.03 3.11 18.79
CA ALA A 8 9.97 2.94 17.72
C ALA A 8 10.54 4.30 17.36
N ASP A 9 11.79 4.54 17.71
CA ASP A 9 12.56 5.60 17.11
C ASP A 9 12.99 5.12 15.71
N PHE A 10 12.25 5.54 14.69
CA PHE A 10 12.53 5.23 13.29
C PHE A 10 13.61 6.12 12.66
N SER A 11 14.25 7.01 13.46
CA SER A 11 15.22 7.99 12.96
C SER A 11 16.44 7.35 12.28
N GLY A 12 16.78 6.11 12.63
CA GLY A 12 17.88 5.37 12.02
C GLY A 12 17.55 4.58 10.75
N GLN A 13 16.26 4.45 10.38
CA GLN A 13 15.79 3.68 9.21
C GLN A 13 14.99 4.54 8.23
N ALA A 14 15.23 5.82 8.20
CA ALA A 14 14.48 6.83 7.46
C ALA A 14 14.35 6.56 5.93
N GLY A 15 15.17 5.71 5.35
CA GLY A 15 15.09 5.40 3.92
C GLY A 15 13.98 4.44 3.51
N THR A 16 13.58 3.52 4.41
CA THR A 16 12.60 2.45 4.11
C THR A 16 11.22 2.69 4.75
N LEU A 17 11.12 3.60 5.71
CA LEU A 17 9.92 3.82 6.51
C LEU A 17 9.47 5.29 6.53
N ALA A 18 9.94 6.12 5.62
CA ALA A 18 9.61 7.55 5.58
C ALA A 18 8.09 7.79 5.47
N ASP A 19 7.40 6.98 4.69
CA ASP A 19 5.94 6.99 4.55
C ASP A 19 5.23 6.63 5.87
N LYS A 20 5.78 5.68 6.63
CA LYS A 20 5.25 5.27 7.94
C LYS A 20 5.46 6.37 9.00
N VAL A 21 6.61 7.03 8.98
CA VAL A 21 6.88 8.17 9.88
C VAL A 21 5.87 9.29 9.64
N LYS A 22 5.61 9.65 8.40
CA LYS A 22 4.57 10.61 8.05
C LYS A 22 3.19 10.16 8.54
N LEU A 23 2.82 8.91 8.28
CA LEU A 23 1.54 8.36 8.73
C LEU A 23 1.38 8.44 10.26
N PHE A 24 2.43 8.09 11.00
CA PHE A 24 2.39 8.06 12.47
C PHE A 24 2.36 9.44 13.10
N HIS A 25 2.88 10.46 12.43
CA HIS A 25 2.82 11.83 12.89
C HIS A 25 1.38 12.30 13.16
N PHE A 26 0.41 11.78 12.41
CA PHE A 26 -1.01 12.13 12.52
C PHE A 26 -1.83 11.17 13.42
N ARG A 27 -1.19 10.14 14.00
CA ARG A 27 -1.89 9.22 14.89
C ARG A 27 -1.95 9.78 16.32
N ARG A 28 -3.10 9.55 16.96
CA ARG A 28 -3.29 9.89 18.38
C ARG A 28 -2.69 8.88 19.35
N SER A 29 -2.34 7.68 18.86
CA SER A 29 -1.74 6.62 19.68
C SER A 29 -0.27 6.91 19.92
N SER A 30 0.17 6.80 21.17
CA SER A 30 1.58 6.95 21.57
C SER A 30 2.43 5.72 21.30
N THR A 31 1.79 4.58 20.96
CA THR A 31 2.47 3.32 20.73
C THR A 31 1.96 2.64 19.46
N ILE A 32 2.85 1.91 18.79
CA ILE A 32 2.54 1.10 17.61
C ILE A 32 3.20 -0.27 17.75
N ASN A 33 2.59 -1.27 17.12
CA ASN A 33 3.17 -2.60 17.04
C ASN A 33 4.07 -2.68 15.81
N VAL A 34 5.33 -2.97 16.02
CA VAL A 34 6.32 -3.16 14.97
C VAL A 34 6.78 -4.61 14.97
N TYR A 35 6.84 -5.20 13.81
CA TYR A 35 7.31 -6.56 13.60
C TYR A 35 8.75 -6.53 13.11
N ASN A 36 9.56 -7.41 13.67
CA ASN A 36 10.95 -7.60 13.26
C ASN A 36 11.11 -8.97 12.61
N LEU A 37 11.51 -8.98 11.35
CA LEU A 37 11.89 -10.18 10.62
C LEU A 37 13.38 -10.09 10.29
N ASP A 38 14.20 -10.70 11.14
CA ASP A 38 15.66 -10.80 10.97
C ASP A 38 16.36 -9.46 10.65
N GLY A 39 15.99 -8.42 11.40
CA GLY A 39 16.52 -7.06 11.22
C GLY A 39 15.68 -6.16 10.29
N TYR A 40 14.74 -6.73 9.56
CA TYR A 40 13.77 -5.95 8.80
C TYR A 40 12.58 -5.58 9.68
N PHE A 41 12.35 -4.29 9.88
CA PHE A 41 11.28 -3.77 10.72
C PHE A 41 10.18 -3.18 9.85
N ASP A 42 8.92 -3.53 10.15
CA ASP A 42 7.78 -2.87 9.52
C ASP A 42 6.55 -2.90 10.45
N TYR A 43 5.58 -2.05 10.13
CA TYR A 43 4.31 -1.94 10.79
C TYR A 43 3.23 -2.69 10.00
N TYR A 44 2.50 -3.57 10.68
CA TYR A 44 1.37 -4.27 10.08
C TYR A 44 0.13 -4.13 10.96
N TYR A 45 -1.01 -4.12 10.31
CA TYR A 45 -2.30 -4.09 10.98
C TYR A 45 -2.66 -5.49 11.49
N GLY A 46 -2.95 -5.60 12.78
CA GLY A 46 -3.34 -6.87 13.39
C GLY A 46 -2.16 -7.77 13.75
N TYR A 47 -2.48 -9.05 13.93
CA TYR A 47 -1.51 -10.06 14.37
C TYR A 47 -0.85 -10.74 13.18
N MET A 48 0.47 -10.84 13.24
CA MET A 48 1.26 -11.61 12.30
C MET A 48 1.51 -13.02 12.83
N LEU A 49 1.77 -13.95 11.92
CA LEU A 49 2.20 -15.28 12.30
C LEU A 49 3.52 -15.24 13.07
N PRO A 50 3.72 -16.13 14.06
CA PRO A 50 4.92 -16.11 14.91
C PRO A 50 6.22 -16.46 14.17
N GLY A 51 6.15 -16.95 12.95
CA GLY A 51 7.31 -17.27 12.14
C GLY A 51 6.96 -17.53 10.68
N THR A 52 7.95 -17.35 9.80
CA THR A 52 7.80 -17.58 8.36
C THR A 52 7.53 -19.04 7.99
N GLY A 53 7.91 -19.99 8.85
CA GLY A 53 7.66 -21.43 8.64
C GLY A 53 6.17 -21.82 8.60
N TYR A 54 5.27 -20.93 9.00
CA TYR A 54 3.83 -21.14 8.87
C TYR A 54 3.32 -20.86 7.46
N VAL A 55 4.03 -20.05 6.69
CA VAL A 55 3.71 -19.75 5.28
C VAL A 55 4.38 -20.81 4.40
N ARG A 56 3.65 -21.86 4.07
CA ARG A 56 4.20 -23.03 3.36
C ARG A 56 3.84 -23.09 1.90
N LYS A 57 2.73 -22.45 1.52
CA LYS A 57 2.15 -22.56 0.19
C LYS A 57 1.97 -21.16 -0.38
N PHE A 58 2.73 -20.86 -1.38
CA PHE A 58 2.63 -19.65 -2.18
C PHE A 58 3.37 -19.86 -3.50
N HIS A 59 3.03 -19.09 -4.50
CA HIS A 59 3.75 -19.00 -5.76
C HIS A 59 4.13 -17.55 -6.02
N VAL A 60 5.31 -17.34 -6.57
CA VAL A 60 5.80 -16.01 -6.95
C VAL A 60 6.24 -16.07 -8.40
N GLU A 61 5.73 -15.17 -9.23
CA GLU A 61 6.17 -15.04 -10.61
C GLU A 61 6.38 -13.58 -11.01
N ALA A 62 7.17 -13.38 -12.06
CA ALA A 62 7.38 -12.06 -12.62
C ALA A 62 6.14 -11.60 -13.39
N TYR A 63 5.67 -10.41 -13.11
CA TYR A 63 4.49 -9.85 -13.77
C TYR A 63 4.66 -8.34 -14.00
N SER A 64 4.61 -7.94 -15.25
CA SER A 64 4.54 -6.54 -15.68
C SER A 64 5.61 -5.62 -15.05
N GLY A 65 6.83 -6.11 -14.91
CA GLY A 65 7.95 -5.37 -14.29
C GLY A 65 8.01 -5.43 -12.77
N GLY A 66 7.10 -6.17 -12.14
CA GLY A 66 7.05 -6.45 -10.71
C GLY A 66 6.96 -7.95 -10.42
N LEU A 67 6.43 -8.27 -9.26
CA LEU A 67 6.22 -9.64 -8.79
C LEU A 67 4.74 -9.84 -8.44
N MET A 68 4.19 -10.96 -8.85
CA MET A 68 2.87 -11.44 -8.44
C MET A 68 3.04 -12.52 -7.37
N LEU A 69 2.42 -12.31 -6.22
CA LEU A 69 2.32 -13.30 -5.15
C LEU A 69 0.94 -13.94 -5.20
N VAL A 70 0.91 -15.24 -5.46
CA VAL A 70 -0.32 -16.03 -5.47
C VAL A 70 -0.38 -16.85 -4.18
N LEU A 71 -1.48 -16.72 -3.47
CA LEU A 71 -1.74 -17.41 -2.21
C LEU A 71 -2.90 -18.40 -2.39
N PRO A 72 -2.98 -19.45 -1.57
CA PRO A 72 -4.16 -20.30 -1.48
C PRO A 72 -5.41 -19.48 -1.15
N THR A 73 -6.56 -19.94 -1.61
CA THR A 73 -7.86 -19.37 -1.23
C THR A 73 -8.33 -19.90 0.12
N GLU A 74 -9.26 -19.21 0.75
CA GLU A 74 -9.88 -19.65 2.00
C GLU A 74 -10.61 -21.00 1.84
N ASP A 75 -11.24 -21.21 0.69
CA ASP A 75 -11.96 -22.44 0.37
C ASP A 75 -11.04 -23.63 0.12
N ASN A 76 -9.80 -23.38 -0.35
CA ASN A 76 -8.83 -24.41 -0.65
C ASN A 76 -7.41 -24.03 -0.16
N PRO A 77 -7.18 -24.07 1.15
CA PRO A 77 -5.93 -23.60 1.76
C PRO A 77 -4.71 -24.47 1.43
N ASP A 78 -4.95 -25.63 0.83
CA ASP A 78 -3.91 -26.60 0.51
C ASP A 78 -3.39 -26.51 -0.92
N VAL A 79 -4.03 -25.75 -1.79
CA VAL A 79 -3.67 -25.63 -3.20
C VAL A 79 -3.45 -24.18 -3.56
N VAL A 80 -2.31 -23.90 -4.20
CA VAL A 80 -2.07 -22.60 -4.86
C VAL A 80 -2.57 -22.75 -6.29
N GLU A 81 -3.59 -21.98 -6.64
CA GLU A 81 -4.13 -21.99 -8.00
C GLU A 81 -3.14 -21.31 -8.97
N GLU A 82 -3.28 -21.64 -10.26
CA GLU A 82 -2.55 -20.91 -11.29
C GLU A 82 -2.94 -19.44 -11.30
N PHE A 83 -1.96 -18.58 -11.50
CA PHE A 83 -2.22 -17.15 -11.64
C PHE A 83 -3.08 -16.92 -12.89
N ARG A 84 -4.19 -16.22 -12.71
CA ARG A 84 -5.04 -15.76 -13.81
C ARG A 84 -4.78 -14.29 -14.05
N ASP A 85 -4.25 -13.97 -15.22
CA ASP A 85 -3.99 -12.58 -15.59
C ASP A 85 -5.28 -11.77 -15.59
N SER A 86 -5.27 -10.69 -14.84
CA SER A 86 -6.33 -9.68 -14.80
C SER A 86 -5.76 -8.32 -15.24
N ARG A 87 -5.36 -8.26 -16.50
CA ARG A 87 -4.68 -7.11 -17.08
C ARG A 87 -5.44 -5.80 -16.87
N HIS A 88 -6.75 -5.81 -17.04
CA HIS A 88 -7.58 -4.61 -16.81
C HIS A 88 -7.52 -4.11 -15.36
N LEU A 89 -7.51 -5.02 -14.39
CA LEU A 89 -7.35 -4.65 -12.98
C LEU A 89 -5.99 -4.03 -12.73
N PHE A 90 -4.93 -4.65 -13.26
CA PHE A 90 -3.57 -4.13 -13.14
C PHE A 90 -3.43 -2.73 -13.75
N GLU A 91 -3.91 -2.54 -14.98
CA GLU A 91 -3.87 -1.25 -15.67
C GLU A 91 -4.66 -0.17 -14.90
N THR A 92 -5.81 -0.53 -14.31
CA THR A 92 -6.61 0.38 -13.49
C THR A 92 -5.88 0.79 -12.21
N LEU A 93 -5.26 -0.18 -11.51
CA LEU A 93 -4.48 0.10 -10.31
C LEU A 93 -3.26 0.97 -10.60
N LYS A 94 -2.57 0.68 -11.71
CA LYS A 94 -1.44 1.49 -12.15
C LYS A 94 -1.86 2.92 -12.49
N LEU A 95 -2.96 3.09 -13.22
CA LEU A 95 -3.50 4.42 -13.52
C LEU A 95 -3.86 5.20 -12.26
N SER A 96 -4.42 4.52 -11.25
CA SER A 96 -4.72 5.14 -9.96
C SER A 96 -3.46 5.59 -9.23
N GLN A 97 -2.37 4.82 -9.31
CA GLN A 97 -1.08 5.20 -8.76
C GLN A 97 -0.48 6.40 -9.50
N ASP A 98 -0.48 6.37 -10.84
CA ASP A 98 0.02 7.46 -11.68
C ASP A 98 -0.73 8.77 -11.37
N TRP A 99 -2.02 8.70 -11.03
CA TRP A 99 -2.80 9.86 -10.60
C TRP A 99 -2.39 10.38 -9.21
N GLY A 100 -2.08 9.49 -8.28
CA GLY A 100 -1.55 9.86 -6.97
C GLY A 100 -0.23 10.62 -7.12
N ASP A 101 0.66 10.11 -7.96
CA ASP A 101 1.96 10.73 -8.25
C ASP A 101 1.79 12.12 -8.92
N LEU A 102 0.81 12.28 -9.80
CA LEU A 102 0.52 13.56 -10.47
C LEU A 102 0.12 14.68 -9.49
N VAL A 103 -0.53 14.32 -8.38
CA VAL A 103 -0.98 15.27 -7.36
C VAL A 103 -0.07 15.29 -6.12
N ASP A 104 1.12 14.67 -6.19
CA ASP A 104 2.07 14.52 -5.08
C ASP A 104 1.46 13.86 -3.84
N ILE A 105 0.66 12.82 -4.04
CA ILE A 105 0.07 12.01 -2.97
C ILE A 105 0.31 10.53 -3.26
N ALA A 106 1.46 10.05 -2.84
CA ALA A 106 1.83 8.65 -2.99
C ALA A 106 1.28 7.75 -1.88
N ASN A 107 0.93 8.32 -0.73
CA ASN A 107 0.47 7.57 0.44
C ASN A 107 -0.45 8.39 1.36
N VAL A 108 -1.04 7.72 2.35
CA VAL A 108 -1.97 8.34 3.31
C VAL A 108 -1.29 9.41 4.18
N GLY A 109 0.01 9.28 4.43
CA GLY A 109 0.77 10.30 5.15
C GLY A 109 0.81 11.62 4.39
N ASP A 110 1.04 11.58 3.08
CA ASP A 110 1.02 12.76 2.21
C ASP A 110 -0.38 13.39 2.19
N LEU A 111 -1.43 12.57 2.10
CA LEU A 111 -2.81 13.03 2.17
C LEU A 111 -3.12 13.77 3.49
N ASN A 112 -2.72 13.20 4.62
CA ASN A 112 -2.90 13.80 5.94
C ASN A 112 -2.16 15.14 6.05
N GLU A 113 -0.97 15.24 5.48
CA GLU A 113 -0.20 16.47 5.44
C GLU A 113 -0.93 17.57 4.65
N ARG A 114 -1.48 17.24 3.47
CA ARG A 114 -2.30 18.17 2.67
C ARG A 114 -3.55 18.64 3.41
N ILE A 115 -4.21 17.75 4.16
CA ILE A 115 -5.36 18.10 5.01
C ILE A 115 -4.95 19.11 6.07
N CYS A 116 -3.84 18.88 6.77
CA CYS A 116 -3.36 19.78 7.81
C CYS A 116 -2.88 21.13 7.28
N GLN A 117 -2.38 21.17 6.06
CA GLN A 117 -1.98 22.40 5.36
C GLN A 117 -3.17 23.20 4.80
N GLY A 118 -4.38 22.64 4.83
CA GLY A 118 -5.59 23.27 4.29
C GLY A 118 -5.71 23.27 2.77
N SER A 119 -4.83 22.53 2.05
CA SER A 119 -4.81 22.45 0.59
C SER A 119 -5.63 21.29 0.01
N ILE A 120 -6.38 20.58 0.85
CA ILE A 120 -7.16 19.42 0.45
C ILE A 120 -8.27 19.76 -0.57
N ASN A 121 -8.90 20.94 -0.46
CA ASN A 121 -9.97 21.33 -1.38
C ASN A 121 -9.46 21.54 -2.80
N ASP A 122 -8.30 22.14 -2.99
CA ASP A 122 -7.69 22.31 -4.31
C ASP A 122 -7.38 20.97 -4.94
N MET A 123 -6.91 20.03 -4.14
CA MET A 123 -6.63 18.66 -4.57
C MET A 123 -7.91 17.92 -5.02
N ILE A 124 -9.01 18.07 -4.25
CA ILE A 124 -10.31 17.48 -4.62
C ILE A 124 -10.76 18.03 -5.98
N LEU A 125 -10.67 19.34 -6.20
CA LEU A 125 -11.03 19.95 -7.47
C LEU A 125 -10.18 19.44 -8.65
N VAL A 126 -8.88 19.26 -8.46
CA VAL A 126 -7.99 18.68 -9.48
C VAL A 126 -8.39 17.22 -9.77
N GLN A 127 -8.68 16.45 -8.73
CA GLN A 127 -9.09 15.05 -8.88
C GLN A 127 -10.43 14.92 -9.62
N GLU A 128 -11.39 15.77 -9.29
CA GLU A 128 -12.69 15.83 -9.99
C GLU A 128 -12.50 16.20 -11.46
N ALA A 129 -11.68 17.21 -11.78
CA ALA A 129 -11.39 17.61 -13.15
C ALA A 129 -10.72 16.49 -13.97
N LEU A 130 -9.78 15.73 -13.36
CA LEU A 130 -9.16 14.57 -14.00
C LEU A 130 -10.19 13.46 -14.28
N GLN A 131 -11.10 13.22 -13.33
CA GLN A 131 -12.17 12.24 -13.48
C GLN A 131 -13.16 12.64 -14.59
N GLU A 132 -13.61 13.89 -14.62
CA GLU A 132 -14.50 14.40 -15.67
C GLU A 132 -13.86 14.30 -17.05
N ARG A 133 -12.58 14.66 -17.16
CA ARG A 133 -11.83 14.49 -18.40
C ARG A 133 -11.85 13.03 -18.87
N ARG A 134 -11.61 12.09 -17.95
CA ARG A 134 -11.60 10.67 -18.27
C ARG A 134 -12.96 10.16 -18.71
N ILE A 135 -14.03 10.61 -18.06
CA ILE A 135 -15.40 10.30 -18.47
C ILE A 135 -15.66 10.84 -19.86
N GLY A 136 -15.23 12.07 -20.16
CA GLY A 136 -15.37 12.68 -21.48
C GLY A 136 -14.62 11.92 -22.57
N GLU A 137 -13.41 11.43 -22.29
CA GLU A 137 -12.65 10.58 -23.22
C GLU A 137 -13.41 9.28 -23.53
N ILE A 138 -13.99 8.62 -22.51
CA ILE A 138 -14.77 7.38 -22.69
C ILE A 138 -16.05 7.67 -23.50
N ALA A 139 -16.76 8.74 -23.17
CA ALA A 139 -17.97 9.14 -23.89
C ALA A 139 -17.70 9.47 -25.36
N GLY A 140 -16.51 9.99 -25.67
CA GLY A 140 -16.10 10.28 -27.05
C GLY A 140 -15.71 9.04 -27.86
N MET A 141 -15.61 7.86 -27.24
CA MET A 141 -15.35 6.58 -27.92
C MET A 141 -16.63 5.85 -28.34
N ILE A 142 -17.80 6.30 -27.87
CA ILE A 142 -19.13 5.75 -28.15
C ILE A 142 -19.75 6.51 -29.29
#